data_0a4397210e660c508111f981b3e35b54
#
_entry.id   0a4397210e660c508111f981b3e35b54
#
_cell.length_a   1.000
_cell.length_b   1.000
_cell.length_c   1.000
_cell.angle_alpha   90.00
_cell.angle_beta   90.00
_cell.angle_gamma   90.00
#
_symmetry.space_group_name_H-M   'P 1'
#
loop_
_entity.id
_entity.type
_entity.pdbx_description
1 polymer ?
#
loop_
_entity_poly.entity_id
_entity_poly.type
_entity_poly.pdbx_seq_one_letter_code
_entity_poly.pdbx_strand_id
1 'polypeptide(L)'
;MVTQDVIQHPRDNVRKLQRRLWASAKRSRTRRFHALYDRIHRGDVLWEAWRRVRKQRGAAGIDGETLAAIESMGVEEWLSSVQVELRAGRYRPSPVRRRYIPKAGGKRRPLGIPTVRDRVVQMAAKLVIEPIFEADFQACSYGFRPKKSATQAMEAIRKAGNCGLNRVVDADIQSFFDSIDQEKLMLLIGQRISDRRVLKLCRKWLKAGVMEDGTIRKSLAGTPQGGVISPLFANIYLDAFDRMWQRECRHLGTLVRYADDFVVMCRRESQAKEALRRIHRMMGRLGLELHPDKTRPVNLSWGKESFDFLGWTVRKRRSIQRCPHLHFVQRWPSPRAMKRIQCRIHELTNARRAGQDIAELIKQLNPVLRGWANYFRTGNSDTKFNQLDDYVHRRLTRWLWRRGGQRTRFRPSKWPHERLFGMDLYQLRTSVQYPAQASPVRPSLSRVREIRTHGLKGGLAQPDCGLPQGRR
;
A
#
# COMPACT_ATOMS: atom_id res chain seq x y z
N MET A 1 22.56 -1.22 -37.38
CA MET A 1 22.07 0.15 -37.04
C MET A 1 20.66 0.00 -36.50
N VAL A 2 20.50 -0.06 -35.16
CA VAL A 2 19.20 0.06 -34.51
C VAL A 2 19.02 1.55 -34.30
N THR A 3 18.10 2.12 -35.06
CA THR A 3 17.86 3.55 -35.19
C THR A 3 17.57 4.18 -33.83
N GLN A 4 18.20 5.31 -33.56
CA GLN A 4 18.03 6.18 -32.37
C GLN A 4 16.56 6.54 -32.06
N ASP A 5 15.64 6.36 -33.00
CA ASP A 5 14.19 6.60 -32.82
C ASP A 5 13.49 5.62 -31.86
N VAL A 6 14.08 4.44 -31.57
CA VAL A 6 13.49 3.47 -30.62
C VAL A 6 13.74 3.89 -29.18
N ILE A 7 14.70 4.76 -28.92
CA ILE A 7 15.11 5.20 -27.56
C ILE A 7 14.26 6.38 -27.07
N GLN A 8 13.61 7.15 -27.95
CA GLN A 8 12.96 8.40 -27.55
C GLN A 8 11.70 8.23 -26.67
N HIS A 9 10.94 7.11 -26.76
CA HIS A 9 9.71 6.96 -25.94
C HIS A 9 9.38 5.53 -25.45
N PRO A 10 10.31 4.76 -24.81
CA PRO A 10 10.02 3.41 -24.34
C PRO A 10 8.81 3.37 -23.40
N ARG A 11 8.69 4.38 -22.55
CA ARG A 11 7.61 4.53 -21.59
C ARG A 11 6.23 4.69 -22.23
N ASP A 12 6.12 5.44 -23.32
CA ASP A 12 4.83 5.69 -23.99
C ASP A 12 4.39 4.48 -24.81
N ASN A 13 5.33 3.75 -25.41
CA ASN A 13 5.05 2.49 -26.07
C ASN A 13 4.56 1.42 -25.11
N VAL A 14 5.18 1.30 -23.94
CA VAL A 14 4.71 0.41 -22.86
C VAL A 14 3.33 0.82 -22.36
N ARG A 15 3.07 2.12 -22.18
CA ARG A 15 1.74 2.62 -21.79
C ARG A 15 0.67 2.32 -22.84
N LYS A 16 0.99 2.50 -24.13
CA LYS A 16 0.09 2.13 -25.25
C LYS A 16 -0.23 0.63 -25.22
N LEU A 17 0.78 -0.22 -25.02
CA LEU A 17 0.60 -1.66 -24.85
C LEU A 17 -0.32 -1.98 -23.67
N GLN A 18 -0.06 -1.41 -22.51
CA GLN A 18 -0.86 -1.62 -21.30
C GLN A 18 -2.32 -1.21 -21.49
N ARG A 19 -2.58 -0.06 -22.11
CA ARG A 19 -3.95 0.40 -22.44
C ARG A 19 -4.67 -0.56 -23.35
N ARG A 20 -4.00 -1.07 -24.42
CA ARG A 20 -4.58 -2.05 -25.35
C ARG A 20 -4.91 -3.37 -24.66
N LEU A 21 -4.03 -3.89 -23.82
CA LEU A 21 -4.25 -5.11 -23.05
C LEU A 21 -5.42 -4.96 -22.07
N TRP A 22 -5.45 -3.86 -21.34
CA TRP A 22 -6.54 -3.54 -20.42
C TRP A 22 -7.88 -3.42 -21.14
N ALA A 23 -7.95 -2.64 -22.21
CA ALA A 23 -9.17 -2.45 -23.00
C ALA A 23 -9.68 -3.77 -23.57
N SER A 24 -8.78 -4.61 -24.11
CA SER A 24 -9.13 -5.93 -24.62
C SER A 24 -9.64 -6.86 -23.52
N ALA A 25 -9.01 -6.85 -22.34
CA ALA A 25 -9.45 -7.63 -21.19
C ALA A 25 -10.81 -7.15 -20.64
N LYS A 26 -11.04 -5.85 -20.62
CA LYS A 26 -12.28 -5.25 -20.16
C LYS A 26 -13.47 -5.52 -21.08
N ARG A 27 -13.21 -5.55 -22.40
CA ARG A 27 -14.24 -5.85 -23.41
C ARG A 27 -14.74 -7.29 -23.31
N SER A 28 -13.87 -8.26 -23.01
CA SER A 28 -14.23 -9.66 -22.88
C SER A 28 -13.61 -10.27 -21.61
N ARG A 29 -14.45 -10.56 -20.63
CA ARG A 29 -14.03 -11.18 -19.36
C ARG A 29 -13.65 -12.65 -19.50
N THR A 30 -14.08 -13.32 -20.55
CA THR A 30 -13.76 -14.71 -20.84
C THR A 30 -12.54 -14.88 -21.73
N ARG A 31 -12.04 -13.78 -22.35
CA ARG A 31 -10.87 -13.82 -23.23
C ARG A 31 -9.64 -14.29 -22.48
N ARG A 32 -8.99 -15.32 -23.03
CA ARG A 32 -7.67 -15.81 -22.61
C ARG A 32 -6.60 -15.29 -23.57
N PHE A 33 -5.49 -14.82 -23.02
CA PHE A 33 -4.39 -14.21 -23.79
C PHE A 33 -3.30 -15.25 -24.04
N HIS A 34 -2.98 -15.52 -25.31
CA HIS A 34 -2.05 -16.56 -25.75
C HIS A 34 -0.71 -16.02 -26.28
N ALA A 35 -0.60 -14.75 -26.64
CA ALA A 35 0.60 -14.15 -27.23
C ALA A 35 1.12 -12.99 -26.36
N LEU A 36 1.70 -13.32 -25.20
CA LEU A 36 2.20 -12.34 -24.23
C LEU A 36 3.70 -12.42 -24.01
N TYR A 37 4.29 -13.61 -24.17
CA TYR A 37 5.71 -13.83 -23.88
C TYR A 37 6.61 -12.96 -24.75
N ASP A 38 6.30 -12.83 -26.04
CA ASP A 38 7.06 -11.99 -26.98
C ASP A 38 7.03 -10.51 -26.59
N ARG A 39 5.98 -10.08 -25.88
CA ARG A 39 5.86 -8.72 -25.36
C ARG A 39 6.71 -8.49 -24.12
N ILE A 40 6.97 -9.55 -23.32
CA ILE A 40 7.79 -9.46 -22.10
C ILE A 40 9.25 -9.16 -22.43
N HIS A 41 9.80 -9.78 -23.47
CA HIS A 41 11.19 -9.56 -23.86
C HIS A 41 11.40 -8.47 -24.93
N ARG A 42 10.41 -7.60 -25.19
CA ARG A 42 10.59 -6.41 -26.02
C ARG A 42 11.59 -5.46 -25.36
N GLY A 43 12.47 -4.85 -26.14
CA GLY A 43 13.50 -3.93 -25.63
C GLY A 43 12.92 -2.75 -24.83
N ASP A 44 11.82 -2.13 -25.32
CA ASP A 44 11.15 -1.03 -24.60
C ASP A 44 10.53 -1.47 -23.27
N VAL A 45 10.03 -2.70 -23.17
CA VAL A 45 9.47 -3.27 -21.92
C VAL A 45 10.58 -3.58 -20.93
N LEU A 46 11.69 -4.16 -21.37
CA LEU A 46 12.85 -4.44 -20.52
C LEU A 46 13.50 -3.15 -20.03
N TRP A 47 13.60 -2.13 -20.87
CA TRP A 47 14.12 -0.82 -20.48
C TRP A 47 13.23 -0.14 -19.43
N GLU A 48 11.91 -0.13 -19.60
CA GLU A 48 10.98 0.42 -18.60
C GLU A 48 11.01 -0.41 -17.31
N ALA A 49 11.19 -1.72 -17.41
CA ALA A 49 11.34 -2.60 -16.25
C ALA A 49 12.62 -2.27 -15.45
N TRP A 50 13.76 -2.11 -16.13
CA TRP A 50 15.02 -1.65 -15.54
C TRP A 50 14.84 -0.30 -14.83
N ARG A 51 14.29 0.69 -15.52
CA ARG A 51 14.05 2.01 -14.97
C ARG A 51 13.26 1.97 -13.66
N ARG A 52 12.24 1.10 -13.58
CA ARG A 52 11.42 0.92 -12.37
C ARG A 52 12.18 0.22 -11.26
N VAL A 53 12.95 -0.82 -11.59
CA VAL A 53 13.78 -1.55 -10.62
C VAL A 53 14.88 -0.65 -10.06
N ARG A 54 15.58 0.10 -10.92
CA ARG A 54 16.58 1.09 -10.54
C ARG A 54 16.05 2.12 -9.54
N LYS A 55 14.86 2.66 -9.79
CA LYS A 55 14.22 3.64 -8.90
C LYS A 55 13.98 3.10 -7.48
N GLN A 56 13.83 1.80 -7.31
CA GLN A 56 13.61 1.17 -6.00
C GLN A 56 14.88 1.01 -5.17
N ARG A 57 16.07 1.18 -5.74
CA ARG A 57 17.38 1.11 -5.07
C ARG A 57 17.54 -0.14 -4.18
N GLY A 58 17.07 -1.30 -4.66
CA GLY A 58 17.11 -2.55 -3.90
C GLY A 58 18.53 -3.14 -3.80
N ALA A 59 18.82 -3.87 -2.72
CA ALA A 59 20.08 -4.58 -2.50
C ALA A 59 20.30 -5.70 -3.54
N ALA A 60 21.55 -6.15 -3.72
CA ALA A 60 21.91 -7.27 -4.56
C ALA A 60 21.26 -8.59 -4.11
N GLY A 61 21.04 -9.51 -5.05
CA GLY A 61 20.55 -10.87 -4.80
C GLY A 61 21.62 -11.81 -4.24
N ILE A 62 21.48 -13.09 -4.58
CA ILE A 62 22.48 -14.13 -4.21
C ILE A 62 23.75 -14.04 -5.05
N ASP A 63 23.64 -13.48 -6.25
CA ASP A 63 24.73 -13.25 -7.21
C ASP A 63 25.69 -12.12 -6.81
N GLY A 64 25.29 -11.29 -5.84
CA GLY A 64 26.05 -10.11 -5.44
C GLY A 64 26.02 -8.96 -6.44
N GLU A 65 25.38 -9.14 -7.61
CA GLU A 65 25.32 -8.11 -8.65
C GLU A 65 24.48 -6.91 -8.20
N THR A 66 25.09 -5.72 -8.19
CA THR A 66 24.44 -4.47 -7.76
C THR A 66 23.95 -3.66 -8.95
N LEU A 67 23.01 -2.72 -8.69
CA LEU A 67 22.57 -1.78 -9.72
C LEU A 67 23.73 -0.92 -10.25
N ALA A 68 24.63 -0.50 -9.37
CA ALA A 68 25.80 0.31 -9.75
C ALA A 68 26.78 -0.47 -10.63
N ALA A 69 27.00 -1.75 -10.35
CA ALA A 69 27.85 -2.61 -11.18
C ALA A 69 27.28 -2.75 -12.59
N ILE A 70 25.96 -2.97 -12.72
CA ILE A 70 25.30 -3.03 -14.03
C ILE A 70 25.40 -1.71 -14.78
N GLU A 71 25.26 -0.59 -14.07
CA GLU A 71 25.41 0.75 -14.68
C GLU A 71 26.82 1.00 -15.20
N SER A 72 27.85 0.54 -14.50
CA SER A 72 29.26 0.68 -14.92
C SER A 72 29.62 -0.27 -16.08
N MET A 73 29.01 -1.45 -16.18
CA MET A 73 29.22 -2.39 -17.29
C MET A 73 28.48 -2.03 -18.59
N GLY A 74 27.47 -1.16 -18.51
CA GLY A 74 26.62 -0.82 -19.66
C GLY A 74 25.26 -1.49 -19.60
N VAL A 75 24.22 -0.66 -19.30
CA VAL A 75 22.84 -1.14 -19.14
C VAL A 75 22.26 -1.75 -20.41
N GLU A 76 22.59 -1.20 -21.57
CA GLU A 76 22.06 -1.65 -22.88
C GLU A 76 22.54 -3.06 -23.23
N GLU A 77 23.83 -3.33 -23.06
CA GLU A 77 24.43 -4.63 -23.29
C GLU A 77 23.88 -5.67 -22.33
N TRP A 78 23.76 -5.28 -21.04
CA TRP A 78 23.18 -6.13 -20.02
C TRP A 78 21.72 -6.47 -20.31
N LEU A 79 20.87 -5.49 -20.72
CA LEU A 79 19.49 -5.75 -21.11
C LEU A 79 19.40 -6.61 -22.39
N SER A 80 20.31 -6.42 -23.33
CA SER A 80 20.42 -7.26 -24.53
C SER A 80 20.70 -8.72 -24.17
N SER A 81 21.60 -8.97 -23.21
CA SER A 81 21.86 -10.33 -22.70
C SER A 81 20.60 -10.97 -22.10
N VAL A 82 19.84 -10.22 -21.29
CA VAL A 82 18.57 -10.68 -20.71
C VAL A 82 17.55 -10.98 -21.81
N GLN A 83 17.49 -10.14 -22.83
CA GLN A 83 16.59 -10.33 -23.97
C GLN A 83 16.91 -11.61 -24.74
N VAL A 84 18.19 -11.86 -25.02
CA VAL A 84 18.66 -13.07 -25.73
C VAL A 84 18.31 -14.33 -24.93
N GLU A 85 18.54 -14.33 -23.61
CA GLU A 85 18.17 -15.46 -22.75
C GLU A 85 16.66 -15.75 -22.75
N LEU A 86 15.85 -14.69 -22.70
CA LEU A 86 14.39 -14.83 -22.74
C LEU A 86 13.93 -15.35 -24.09
N ARG A 87 14.42 -14.80 -25.21
CA ARG A 87 14.09 -15.27 -26.56
C ARG A 87 14.42 -16.74 -26.77
N ALA A 88 15.59 -17.15 -26.31
CA ALA A 88 16.04 -18.53 -26.39
C ALA A 88 15.37 -19.48 -25.37
N GLY A 89 14.51 -18.96 -24.46
CA GLY A 89 13.86 -19.77 -23.43
C GLY A 89 14.82 -20.31 -22.35
N ARG A 90 16.08 -19.85 -22.36
CA ARG A 90 17.16 -20.30 -21.43
C ARG A 90 17.06 -19.66 -20.05
N TYR A 91 16.36 -18.55 -19.89
CA TYR A 91 16.21 -17.87 -18.59
C TYR A 91 15.74 -18.83 -17.50
N ARG A 92 16.47 -18.80 -16.38
CA ARG A 92 16.17 -19.53 -15.14
C ARG A 92 16.23 -18.54 -13.96
N PRO A 93 15.16 -18.41 -13.16
CA PRO A 93 15.23 -17.57 -11.96
C PRO A 93 16.19 -18.19 -10.93
N SER A 94 16.92 -17.33 -10.25
CA SER A 94 17.77 -17.71 -9.14
C SER A 94 16.98 -17.83 -7.84
N PRO A 95 17.44 -18.62 -6.86
CA PRO A 95 16.86 -18.60 -5.53
C PRO A 95 16.94 -17.20 -4.90
N VAL A 96 15.95 -16.83 -4.09
CA VAL A 96 15.96 -15.53 -3.41
C VAL A 96 16.86 -15.56 -2.18
N ARG A 97 17.63 -14.52 -1.94
CA ARG A 97 18.46 -14.37 -0.74
C ARG A 97 17.59 -14.02 0.46
N ARG A 98 17.58 -14.84 1.50
CA ARG A 98 16.84 -14.61 2.74
C ARG A 98 17.46 -13.49 3.57
N ARG A 99 16.61 -12.56 4.03
CA ARG A 99 16.96 -11.55 5.02
C ARG A 99 15.79 -11.38 5.99
N TYR A 100 16.11 -11.14 7.25
CA TYR A 100 15.10 -10.95 8.29
C TYR A 100 14.98 -9.47 8.66
N ILE A 101 13.75 -8.95 8.60
CA ILE A 101 13.45 -7.58 9.02
C ILE A 101 12.77 -7.63 10.38
N PRO A 102 13.19 -6.81 11.37
CA PRO A 102 12.53 -6.73 12.66
C PRO A 102 11.05 -6.34 12.50
N LYS A 103 10.18 -7.07 13.19
CA LYS A 103 8.75 -6.77 13.30
C LYS A 103 8.46 -6.28 14.72
N ALA A 104 7.38 -5.48 14.89
CA ALA A 104 6.93 -5.08 16.22
C ALA A 104 6.67 -6.33 17.09
N GLY A 105 7.10 -6.28 18.36
CA GLY A 105 6.98 -7.43 19.29
C GLY A 105 8.12 -8.44 19.20
N GLY A 106 9.31 -8.07 18.69
CA GLY A 106 10.50 -8.91 18.70
C GLY A 106 10.54 -10.02 17.63
N LYS A 107 9.43 -10.24 16.92
CA LYS A 107 9.37 -11.21 15.82
C LYS A 107 10.14 -10.70 14.59
N ARG A 108 10.66 -11.61 13.77
CA ARG A 108 11.34 -11.28 12.53
C ARG A 108 10.45 -11.64 11.33
N ARG A 109 10.43 -10.78 10.30
CA ARG A 109 9.76 -11.05 9.04
C ARG A 109 10.78 -11.55 8.02
N PRO A 110 10.63 -12.75 7.48
CA PRO A 110 11.49 -13.22 6.41
C PRO A 110 11.22 -12.44 5.12
N LEU A 111 12.25 -11.95 4.47
CA LEU A 111 12.20 -11.29 3.17
C LEU A 111 13.11 -12.03 2.19
N GLY A 112 12.64 -12.36 1.01
CA GLY A 112 13.44 -12.90 -0.08
C GLY A 112 13.85 -11.80 -1.04
N ILE A 113 15.14 -11.64 -1.27
CA ILE A 113 15.70 -10.64 -2.20
C ILE A 113 16.09 -11.35 -3.49
N PRO A 114 15.33 -11.16 -4.61
CA PRO A 114 15.71 -11.70 -5.92
C PRO A 114 16.94 -10.98 -6.48
N THR A 115 17.63 -11.61 -7.43
CA THR A 115 18.69 -10.96 -8.21
C THR A 115 18.18 -9.74 -8.96
N VAL A 116 19.05 -8.83 -9.38
CA VAL A 116 18.63 -7.67 -10.20
C VAL A 116 17.98 -8.15 -11.50
N ARG A 117 18.57 -9.20 -12.12
CA ARG A 117 18.06 -9.84 -13.33
C ARG A 117 16.65 -10.36 -13.14
N ASP A 118 16.39 -11.11 -12.08
CA ASP A 118 15.04 -11.61 -11.78
C ASP A 118 14.04 -10.49 -11.52
N ARG A 119 14.44 -9.43 -10.82
CA ARG A 119 13.58 -8.26 -10.60
C ARG A 119 13.17 -7.58 -11.91
N VAL A 120 14.11 -7.45 -12.86
CA VAL A 120 13.82 -6.85 -14.17
C VAL A 120 12.89 -7.74 -14.98
N VAL A 121 13.14 -9.06 -15.04
CA VAL A 121 12.28 -9.99 -15.77
C VAL A 121 10.87 -10.07 -15.13
N GLN A 122 10.77 -10.12 -13.81
CA GLN A 122 9.49 -10.08 -13.10
C GLN A 122 8.75 -8.77 -13.34
N MET A 123 9.46 -7.63 -13.36
CA MET A 123 8.86 -6.33 -13.65
C MET A 123 8.38 -6.26 -15.11
N ALA A 124 9.14 -6.76 -16.06
CA ALA A 124 8.74 -6.84 -17.47
C ALA A 124 7.46 -7.69 -17.64
N ALA A 125 7.42 -8.87 -17.03
CA ALA A 125 6.22 -9.70 -17.02
C ALA A 125 5.04 -8.98 -16.35
N LYS A 126 5.25 -8.34 -15.20
CA LYS A 126 4.22 -7.56 -14.51
C LYS A 126 3.67 -6.45 -15.40
N LEU A 127 4.52 -5.70 -16.11
CA LEU A 127 4.09 -4.65 -17.03
C LEU A 127 3.12 -5.15 -18.10
N VAL A 128 3.29 -6.39 -18.54
CA VAL A 128 2.47 -7.01 -19.59
C VAL A 128 1.19 -7.64 -19.03
N ILE A 129 1.29 -8.40 -17.93
CA ILE A 129 0.13 -9.17 -17.43
C ILE A 129 -0.77 -8.40 -16.46
N GLU A 130 -0.25 -7.45 -15.67
CA GLU A 130 -1.02 -6.68 -14.69
C GLU A 130 -2.25 -5.98 -15.29
N PRO A 131 -2.19 -5.32 -16.47
CA PRO A 131 -3.36 -4.68 -17.07
C PRO A 131 -4.52 -5.62 -17.36
N ILE A 132 -4.24 -6.89 -17.62
CA ILE A 132 -5.26 -7.91 -17.92
C ILE A 132 -6.07 -8.22 -16.64
N PHE A 133 -5.38 -8.46 -15.52
CA PHE A 133 -6.03 -8.75 -14.24
C PHE A 133 -6.66 -7.50 -13.62
N GLU A 134 -6.02 -6.32 -13.78
CA GLU A 134 -6.56 -5.05 -13.28
C GLU A 134 -7.93 -4.72 -13.90
N ALA A 135 -8.21 -5.20 -15.11
CA ALA A 135 -9.52 -5.07 -15.75
C ALA A 135 -10.64 -5.83 -15.01
N ASP A 136 -10.28 -6.87 -14.26
CA ASP A 136 -11.21 -7.78 -13.56
C ASP A 136 -11.33 -7.50 -12.06
N PHE A 137 -10.29 -6.96 -11.44
CA PHE A 137 -10.24 -6.76 -9.99
C PHE A 137 -11.41 -5.93 -9.47
N GLN A 138 -11.96 -6.37 -8.35
CA GLN A 138 -13.13 -5.76 -7.73
C GLN A 138 -12.81 -4.36 -7.15
N ALA A 139 -13.84 -3.52 -7.05
CA ALA A 139 -13.71 -2.15 -6.55
C ALA A 139 -13.31 -2.08 -5.06
N CYS A 140 -13.60 -3.14 -4.29
CA CYS A 140 -13.29 -3.25 -2.87
C CYS A 140 -11.81 -3.47 -2.57
N SER A 141 -10.97 -3.80 -3.57
CA SER A 141 -9.54 -4.04 -3.43
C SER A 141 -8.72 -2.79 -3.77
N TYR A 142 -7.81 -2.40 -2.89
CA TYR A 142 -7.03 -1.16 -3.02
C TYR A 142 -5.51 -1.37 -2.99
N GLY A 143 -5.02 -2.41 -2.29
CA GLY A 143 -3.59 -2.64 -2.08
C GLY A 143 -2.84 -3.07 -3.35
N PHE A 144 -1.64 -2.55 -3.56
CA PHE A 144 -0.72 -2.88 -4.67
C PHE A 144 -1.30 -2.73 -6.08
N ARG A 145 -2.36 -1.95 -6.26
CA ARG A 145 -3.02 -1.72 -7.54
C ARG A 145 -2.70 -0.35 -8.11
N PRO A 146 -2.54 -0.24 -9.45
CA PRO A 146 -2.39 1.06 -10.11
C PRO A 146 -3.57 1.99 -9.81
N LYS A 147 -3.29 3.27 -9.54
CA LYS A 147 -4.29 4.31 -9.27
C LYS A 147 -5.18 4.07 -8.03
N LYS A 148 -4.86 3.07 -7.21
CA LYS A 148 -5.49 2.82 -5.91
C LYS A 148 -4.53 3.20 -4.78
N SER A 149 -5.10 3.58 -3.63
CA SER A 149 -4.31 4.01 -2.48
C SER A 149 -4.95 3.64 -1.15
N ALA A 150 -4.13 3.64 -0.08
CA ALA A 150 -4.62 3.45 1.29
C ALA A 150 -5.64 4.55 1.68
N THR A 151 -5.43 5.78 1.22
CA THR A 151 -6.36 6.90 1.47
C THR A 151 -7.75 6.63 0.89
N GLN A 152 -7.84 6.03 -0.31
CA GLN A 152 -9.12 5.66 -0.93
C GLN A 152 -9.80 4.51 -0.16
N ALA A 153 -9.05 3.53 0.34
CA ALA A 153 -9.59 2.48 1.22
C ALA A 153 -10.16 3.07 2.50
N MET A 154 -9.40 3.98 3.15
CA MET A 154 -9.86 4.70 4.34
C MET A 154 -11.09 5.58 4.07
N GLU A 155 -11.20 6.16 2.89
CA GLU A 155 -12.37 6.94 2.51
C GLU A 155 -13.61 6.06 2.29
N ALA A 156 -13.44 4.86 1.73
CA ALA A 156 -14.52 3.88 1.62
C ALA A 156 -15.04 3.45 3.00
N ILE A 157 -14.14 3.21 3.96
CA ILE A 157 -14.48 2.92 5.36
C ILE A 157 -15.26 4.08 6.00
N ARG A 158 -14.78 5.32 5.82
CA ARG A 158 -15.45 6.51 6.36
C ARG A 158 -16.87 6.65 5.82
N LYS A 159 -17.05 6.52 4.49
CA LYS A 159 -18.35 6.57 3.85
C LYS A 159 -19.29 5.48 4.37
N ALA A 160 -18.84 4.23 4.40
CA ALA A 160 -19.62 3.10 4.89
C ALA A 160 -20.07 3.30 6.36
N GLY A 161 -19.18 3.74 7.23
CA GLY A 161 -19.52 3.99 8.64
C GLY A 161 -20.47 5.18 8.83
N ASN A 162 -20.35 6.24 8.01
CA ASN A 162 -21.30 7.37 8.03
C ASN A 162 -22.68 6.98 7.48
N CYS A 163 -22.76 5.99 6.57
CA CYS A 163 -24.01 5.38 6.10
C CYS A 163 -24.62 4.36 7.10
N GLY A 164 -24.12 4.30 8.33
CA GLY A 164 -24.70 3.46 9.39
C GLY A 164 -24.14 2.03 9.48
N LEU A 165 -23.13 1.67 8.68
CA LEU A 165 -22.45 0.37 8.78
C LEU A 165 -21.43 0.39 9.93
N ASN A 166 -21.92 0.16 11.16
CA ASN A 166 -21.17 0.38 12.39
C ASN A 166 -20.62 -0.90 13.03
N ARG A 167 -20.99 -2.06 12.52
CA ARG A 167 -20.49 -3.35 12.96
C ARG A 167 -19.39 -3.80 12.02
N VAL A 168 -18.16 -3.81 12.49
CA VAL A 168 -16.96 -4.06 11.69
C VAL A 168 -16.42 -5.44 12.02
N VAL A 169 -16.15 -6.24 11.01
CA VAL A 169 -15.27 -7.40 11.12
C VAL A 169 -13.90 -6.95 10.65
N ASP A 170 -12.96 -6.80 11.59
CA ASP A 170 -11.55 -6.51 11.33
C ASP A 170 -10.81 -7.83 11.22
N ALA A 171 -10.19 -8.13 10.08
CA ALA A 171 -9.64 -9.45 9.80
C ALA A 171 -8.25 -9.37 9.13
N ASP A 172 -7.35 -10.25 9.57
CA ASP A 172 -5.99 -10.44 9.08
C ASP A 172 -5.79 -11.90 8.67
N ILE A 173 -5.15 -12.15 7.53
CA ILE A 173 -4.88 -13.52 7.05
C ILE A 173 -3.56 -13.98 7.67
N GLN A 174 -3.55 -15.18 8.26
CA GLN A 174 -2.36 -15.74 8.88
C GLN A 174 -1.33 -16.13 7.82
N SER A 175 -0.10 -15.62 7.95
CA SER A 175 1.05 -15.98 7.09
C SER A 175 0.74 -16.00 5.58
N PHE A 176 -0.10 -15.08 5.11
CA PHE A 176 -0.71 -15.10 3.79
C PHE A 176 0.23 -15.49 2.64
N PHE A 177 1.40 -14.83 2.52
CA PHE A 177 2.34 -15.12 1.44
C PHE A 177 2.92 -16.54 1.48
N ASP A 178 3.04 -17.11 2.67
CA ASP A 178 3.59 -18.47 2.88
C ASP A 178 2.49 -19.53 2.70
N SER A 179 1.21 -19.14 2.83
CA SER A 179 0.03 -20.04 2.75
C SER A 179 -0.60 -20.12 1.36
N ILE A 180 -0.15 -19.32 0.38
CA ILE A 180 -0.70 -19.35 -0.98
C ILE A 180 -0.45 -20.72 -1.62
N ASP A 181 -1.53 -21.40 -2.00
CA ASP A 181 -1.48 -22.61 -2.79
C ASP A 181 -1.05 -22.29 -4.23
N GLN A 182 0.13 -22.78 -4.63
CA GLN A 182 0.73 -22.48 -5.92
C GLN A 182 -0.10 -23.04 -7.10
N GLU A 183 -0.72 -24.19 -6.96
CA GLU A 183 -1.52 -24.80 -8.04
C GLU A 183 -2.84 -24.02 -8.21
N LYS A 184 -3.52 -23.68 -7.11
CA LYS A 184 -4.72 -22.81 -7.18
C LYS A 184 -4.35 -21.44 -7.80
N LEU A 185 -3.23 -20.84 -7.42
CA LEU A 185 -2.76 -19.60 -8.03
C LEU A 185 -2.54 -19.78 -9.54
N MET A 186 -1.90 -20.87 -9.96
CA MET A 186 -1.68 -21.14 -11.39
C MET A 186 -2.98 -21.35 -12.17
N LEU A 187 -3.99 -22.00 -11.54
CA LEU A 187 -5.34 -22.12 -12.12
C LEU A 187 -5.99 -20.74 -12.31
N LEU A 188 -5.91 -19.86 -11.29
CA LEU A 188 -6.45 -18.50 -11.36
C LEU A 188 -5.75 -17.65 -12.43
N ILE A 189 -4.41 -17.75 -12.54
CA ILE A 189 -3.65 -17.11 -13.62
C ILE A 189 -4.10 -17.65 -14.99
N GLY A 190 -4.29 -18.96 -15.09
CA GLY A 190 -4.73 -19.68 -16.30
C GLY A 190 -6.11 -19.28 -16.80
N GLN A 191 -6.98 -18.73 -15.94
CA GLN A 191 -8.29 -18.21 -16.36
C GLN A 191 -8.18 -17.07 -17.39
N ARG A 192 -7.10 -16.28 -17.33
CA ARG A 192 -6.88 -15.14 -18.25
C ARG A 192 -5.68 -15.30 -19.18
N ILE A 193 -4.72 -16.14 -18.82
CA ILE A 193 -3.48 -16.34 -19.57
C ILE A 193 -3.44 -17.79 -20.06
N SER A 194 -3.35 -18.00 -21.37
CA SER A 194 -3.14 -19.30 -21.99
C SER A 194 -1.76 -19.42 -22.67
N ASP A 195 -0.92 -18.37 -22.63
CA ASP A 195 0.46 -18.43 -23.10
C ASP A 195 1.28 -19.37 -22.21
N ARG A 196 1.63 -20.54 -22.76
CA ARG A 196 2.36 -21.61 -22.05
C ARG A 196 3.73 -21.12 -21.55
N ARG A 197 4.41 -20.25 -22.30
CA ARG A 197 5.72 -19.69 -21.92
C ARG A 197 5.60 -18.77 -20.73
N VAL A 198 4.57 -17.93 -20.67
CA VAL A 198 4.28 -17.07 -19.51
C VAL A 198 3.89 -17.90 -18.29
N LEU A 199 3.04 -18.91 -18.44
CA LEU A 199 2.66 -19.81 -17.34
C LEU A 199 3.86 -20.58 -16.79
N LYS A 200 4.76 -21.07 -17.68
CA LYS A 200 6.01 -21.72 -17.28
C LYS A 200 6.92 -20.76 -16.50
N LEU A 201 6.98 -19.48 -16.92
CA LEU A 201 7.75 -18.45 -16.24
C LEU A 201 7.20 -18.18 -14.82
N CYS A 202 5.88 -18.05 -14.66
CA CYS A 202 5.25 -17.91 -13.37
C CYS A 202 5.56 -19.10 -12.42
N ARG A 203 5.43 -20.34 -12.92
CA ARG A 203 5.81 -21.53 -12.16
C ARG A 203 7.28 -21.55 -11.75
N LYS A 204 8.19 -21.14 -12.62
CA LYS A 204 9.61 -21.06 -12.29
C LYS A 204 9.87 -20.10 -11.11
N TRP A 205 9.20 -18.94 -11.06
CA TRP A 205 9.36 -18.00 -9.93
C TRP A 205 8.78 -18.54 -8.62
N LEU A 206 7.66 -19.25 -8.68
CA LEU A 206 7.08 -19.88 -7.50
C LEU A 206 7.99 -20.99 -6.93
N LYS A 207 8.68 -21.71 -7.81
CA LYS A 207 9.57 -22.84 -7.46
C LYS A 207 11.04 -22.46 -7.28
N ALA A 208 11.42 -21.20 -7.47
CA ALA A 208 12.83 -20.76 -7.48
C ALA A 208 13.58 -21.04 -6.16
N GLY A 209 12.85 -21.24 -5.06
CA GLY A 209 13.45 -21.54 -3.75
C GLY A 209 14.01 -20.31 -3.05
N VAL A 210 14.55 -20.56 -1.87
CA VAL A 210 15.12 -19.58 -0.97
C VAL A 210 16.49 -20.04 -0.52
N MET A 211 17.48 -19.17 -0.63
CA MET A 211 18.81 -19.41 -0.08
C MET A 211 18.90 -18.77 1.31
N GLU A 212 19.20 -19.61 2.30
CA GLU A 212 19.39 -19.23 3.69
C GLU A 212 20.65 -19.95 4.22
N ASP A 213 21.56 -19.19 4.78
CA ASP A 213 22.82 -19.68 5.34
C ASP A 213 23.60 -20.65 4.41
N GLY A 214 23.68 -20.29 3.11
CA GLY A 214 24.38 -21.08 2.09
C GLY A 214 23.59 -22.28 1.56
N THR A 215 22.42 -22.60 2.14
CA THR A 215 21.60 -23.76 1.74
C THR A 215 20.38 -23.31 0.95
N ILE A 216 20.10 -23.97 -0.18
CA ILE A 216 18.90 -23.74 -0.98
C ILE A 216 17.77 -24.62 -0.48
N ARG A 217 16.72 -23.99 0.04
CA ARG A 217 15.47 -24.67 0.41
C ARG A 217 14.42 -24.47 -0.69
N LYS A 218 13.85 -25.56 -1.16
CA LYS A 218 12.72 -25.48 -2.13
C LYS A 218 11.48 -24.94 -1.43
N SER A 219 10.77 -24.01 -2.10
CA SER A 219 9.47 -23.54 -1.62
C SER A 219 8.39 -24.48 -2.15
N LEU A 220 7.78 -25.27 -1.26
CA LEU A 220 6.67 -26.18 -1.59
C LEU A 220 5.33 -25.43 -1.62
N ALA A 221 5.20 -24.34 -0.88
CA ALA A 221 4.01 -23.49 -0.82
C ALA A 221 4.41 -22.01 -0.77
N GLY A 222 3.45 -21.14 -1.01
CA GLY A 222 3.62 -19.70 -0.92
C GLY A 222 4.28 -19.03 -2.13
N THR A 223 4.40 -17.72 -2.03
CA THR A 223 5.17 -16.88 -2.96
C THR A 223 6.29 -16.18 -2.19
N PRO A 224 7.52 -16.08 -2.75
CA PRO A 224 8.60 -15.40 -2.05
C PRO A 224 8.21 -13.97 -1.64
N GLN A 225 8.23 -13.67 -0.33
CA GLN A 225 8.03 -12.30 0.15
C GLN A 225 9.19 -11.43 -0.31
N GLY A 226 8.91 -10.42 -1.16
CA GLY A 226 9.91 -9.49 -1.71
C GLY A 226 10.12 -9.60 -3.22
N GLY A 227 9.55 -10.59 -3.89
CA GLY A 227 9.48 -10.64 -5.36
C GLY A 227 8.66 -9.47 -5.93
N VAL A 228 9.10 -8.92 -7.06
CA VAL A 228 8.43 -7.79 -7.73
C VAL A 228 7.03 -8.17 -8.22
N ILE A 229 6.83 -9.43 -8.61
CA ILE A 229 5.55 -9.95 -9.12
C ILE A 229 4.64 -10.45 -8.01
N SER A 230 5.16 -10.76 -6.81
CA SER A 230 4.40 -11.35 -5.70
C SER A 230 3.17 -10.54 -5.28
N PRO A 231 3.18 -9.19 -5.25
CA PRO A 231 1.97 -8.41 -4.98
C PRO A 231 0.86 -8.59 -6.02
N LEU A 232 1.20 -8.80 -7.28
CA LEU A 232 0.21 -9.09 -8.32
C LEU A 232 -0.38 -10.48 -8.13
N PHE A 233 0.45 -11.49 -7.85
CA PHE A 233 -0.01 -12.85 -7.55
C PHE A 233 -0.92 -12.90 -6.33
N ALA A 234 -0.56 -12.15 -5.26
CA ALA A 234 -1.40 -11.97 -4.08
C ALA A 234 -2.79 -11.40 -4.42
N ASN A 235 -2.85 -10.38 -5.27
CA ASN A 235 -4.11 -9.79 -5.70
C ASN A 235 -4.92 -10.73 -6.60
N ILE A 236 -4.28 -11.48 -7.50
CA ILE A 236 -4.96 -12.50 -8.32
C ILE A 236 -5.59 -13.58 -7.42
N TYR A 237 -4.87 -14.03 -6.41
CA TYR A 237 -5.36 -15.05 -5.48
C TYR A 237 -6.55 -14.56 -4.66
N LEU A 238 -6.44 -13.36 -4.09
CA LEU A 238 -7.50 -12.76 -3.28
C LEU A 238 -8.66 -12.17 -4.08
N ASP A 239 -8.52 -11.96 -5.39
CA ASP A 239 -9.66 -11.60 -6.25
C ASP A 239 -10.73 -12.70 -6.28
N ALA A 240 -10.34 -13.97 -6.08
CA ALA A 240 -11.30 -15.05 -5.93
C ALA A 240 -12.17 -14.85 -4.68
N PHE A 241 -11.59 -14.43 -3.55
CA PHE A 241 -12.34 -14.02 -2.34
C PHE A 241 -13.22 -12.82 -2.61
N ASP A 242 -12.68 -11.76 -3.24
CA ASP A 242 -13.44 -10.55 -3.56
C ASP A 242 -14.67 -10.85 -4.42
N ARG A 243 -14.53 -11.73 -5.42
CA ARG A 243 -15.63 -12.17 -6.29
C ARG A 243 -16.68 -12.99 -5.54
N MET A 244 -16.25 -13.95 -4.70
CA MET A 244 -17.17 -14.75 -3.86
C MET A 244 -17.96 -13.81 -2.94
N TRP A 245 -17.28 -12.83 -2.29
CA TRP A 245 -17.94 -11.85 -1.45
C TRP A 245 -18.99 -11.04 -2.22
N GLN A 246 -18.63 -10.49 -3.37
CA GLN A 246 -19.56 -9.68 -4.19
C GLN A 246 -20.77 -10.47 -4.67
N ARG A 247 -20.60 -11.75 -4.97
CA ARG A 247 -21.68 -12.63 -5.45
C ARG A 247 -22.59 -13.09 -4.32
N GLU A 248 -22.03 -13.52 -3.20
CA GLU A 248 -22.75 -14.26 -2.16
C GLU A 248 -23.06 -13.43 -0.90
N CYS A 249 -22.26 -12.40 -0.60
CA CYS A 249 -22.30 -11.72 0.70
C CYS A 249 -22.43 -10.20 0.64
N ARG A 250 -22.59 -9.61 -0.55
CA ARG A 250 -22.74 -8.15 -0.73
C ARG A 250 -23.86 -7.57 0.14
N HIS A 251 -24.93 -8.30 0.37
CA HIS A 251 -26.08 -7.91 1.20
C HIS A 251 -25.77 -7.83 2.71
N LEU A 252 -24.71 -8.51 3.18
CA LEU A 252 -24.29 -8.50 4.58
C LEU A 252 -23.50 -7.23 4.93
N GLY A 253 -22.72 -6.70 4.00
CA GLY A 253 -21.91 -5.52 4.28
C GLY A 253 -20.91 -5.16 3.18
N THR A 254 -20.21 -4.06 3.41
CA THR A 254 -19.19 -3.53 2.49
C THR A 254 -17.82 -4.09 2.85
N LEU A 255 -17.21 -4.82 1.93
CA LEU A 255 -15.82 -5.27 2.01
C LEU A 255 -14.87 -4.15 1.57
N VAL A 256 -13.83 -3.89 2.35
CA VAL A 256 -12.70 -3.03 1.99
C VAL A 256 -11.41 -3.78 2.26
N ARG A 257 -10.65 -4.09 1.20
CA ARG A 257 -9.41 -4.87 1.26
C ARG A 257 -8.19 -4.08 0.79
N TYR A 258 -7.11 -4.18 1.53
CA TYR A 258 -5.80 -3.65 1.15
C TYR A 258 -4.73 -4.75 1.28
N ALA A 259 -4.39 -5.40 0.18
CA ALA A 259 -3.57 -6.62 0.15
C ALA A 259 -4.22 -7.75 0.98
N ASP A 260 -3.55 -8.23 2.00
CA ASP A 260 -3.99 -9.25 2.96
C ASP A 260 -4.82 -8.71 4.14
N ASP A 261 -4.71 -7.40 4.43
CA ASP A 261 -5.53 -6.74 5.44
C ASP A 261 -6.93 -6.39 4.87
N PHE A 262 -8.01 -6.69 5.57
CA PHE A 262 -9.34 -6.30 5.14
C PHE A 262 -10.33 -6.09 6.28
N VAL A 263 -11.35 -5.30 6.00
CA VAL A 263 -12.47 -5.08 6.91
C VAL A 263 -13.80 -5.27 6.19
N VAL A 264 -14.79 -5.79 6.90
CA VAL A 264 -16.17 -5.85 6.44
C VAL A 264 -17.04 -5.01 7.36
N MET A 265 -17.74 -4.05 6.79
CA MET A 265 -18.59 -3.13 7.53
C MET A 265 -20.05 -3.50 7.33
N CYS A 266 -20.74 -3.85 8.41
CA CYS A 266 -22.12 -4.31 8.47
C CYS A 266 -23.01 -3.34 9.24
N ARG A 267 -24.32 -3.38 9.02
CA ARG A 267 -25.29 -2.57 9.75
C ARG A 267 -25.67 -3.18 11.08
N ARG A 268 -25.98 -4.48 11.09
CA ARG A 268 -26.47 -5.23 12.26
C ARG A 268 -25.40 -6.22 12.76
N GLU A 269 -25.48 -6.55 14.04
CA GLU A 269 -24.55 -7.53 14.64
C GLU A 269 -24.73 -8.94 14.07
N SER A 270 -25.97 -9.33 13.80
CA SER A 270 -26.26 -10.60 13.14
C SER A 270 -25.59 -10.73 11.77
N GLN A 271 -25.59 -9.61 10.99
CA GLN A 271 -24.89 -9.57 9.71
C GLN A 271 -23.37 -9.71 9.89
N ALA A 272 -22.79 -9.08 10.91
CA ALA A 272 -21.34 -9.20 11.17
C ALA A 272 -20.95 -10.62 11.59
N LYS A 273 -21.77 -11.28 12.42
CA LYS A 273 -21.56 -12.69 12.80
C LYS A 273 -21.65 -13.61 11.59
N GLU A 274 -22.68 -13.43 10.74
CA GLU A 274 -22.82 -14.20 9.49
C GLU A 274 -21.68 -13.90 8.51
N ALA A 275 -21.29 -12.64 8.35
CA ALA A 275 -20.14 -12.23 7.55
C ALA A 275 -18.87 -12.98 7.96
N LEU A 276 -18.57 -13.03 9.27
CA LEU A 276 -17.41 -13.75 9.78
C LEU A 276 -17.46 -15.25 9.46
N ARG A 277 -18.60 -15.89 9.66
CA ARG A 277 -18.79 -17.31 9.29
C ARG A 277 -18.54 -17.55 7.79
N ARG A 278 -19.07 -16.69 6.92
CA ARG A 278 -18.87 -16.78 5.47
C ARG A 278 -17.42 -16.54 5.08
N ILE A 279 -16.75 -15.57 5.69
CA ILE A 279 -15.33 -15.30 5.47
C ILE A 279 -14.50 -16.55 5.80
N HIS A 280 -14.69 -17.17 6.97
CA HIS A 280 -13.99 -18.40 7.34
C HIS A 280 -14.17 -19.51 6.28
N ARG A 281 -15.40 -19.71 5.80
CA ARG A 281 -15.69 -20.71 4.76
C ARG A 281 -15.00 -20.38 3.43
N MET A 282 -15.01 -19.11 3.02
CA MET A 282 -14.35 -18.67 1.78
C MET A 282 -12.84 -18.78 1.88
N MET A 283 -12.25 -18.42 3.02
CA MET A 283 -10.81 -18.58 3.26
C MET A 283 -10.40 -20.05 3.24
N GLY A 284 -11.16 -20.94 3.88
CA GLY A 284 -10.92 -22.39 3.83
C GLY A 284 -10.96 -22.97 2.41
N ARG A 285 -11.88 -22.50 1.53
CA ARG A 285 -11.89 -22.89 0.10
C ARG A 285 -10.62 -22.49 -0.62
N LEU A 286 -10.00 -21.37 -0.21
CA LEU A 286 -8.73 -20.90 -0.75
C LEU A 286 -7.51 -21.55 -0.06
N GLY A 287 -7.70 -22.37 0.98
CA GLY A 287 -6.60 -22.90 1.79
C GLY A 287 -5.93 -21.84 2.66
N LEU A 288 -6.68 -20.81 3.04
CA LEU A 288 -6.21 -19.71 3.88
C LEU A 288 -6.91 -19.74 5.24
N GLU A 289 -6.21 -19.25 6.26
CA GLU A 289 -6.72 -19.15 7.62
C GLU A 289 -6.69 -17.69 8.11
N LEU A 290 -7.69 -17.31 8.90
CA LEU A 290 -7.70 -16.03 9.58
C LEU A 290 -6.82 -16.09 10.83
N HIS A 291 -6.14 -15.00 11.14
CA HIS A 291 -5.34 -14.90 12.36
C HIS A 291 -6.28 -14.77 13.59
N PRO A 292 -6.28 -15.74 14.53
CA PRO A 292 -7.28 -15.77 15.62
C PRO A 292 -7.24 -14.51 16.49
N ASP A 293 -6.06 -14.05 16.90
CA ASP A 293 -5.91 -12.91 17.83
C ASP A 293 -6.15 -11.55 17.18
N LYS A 294 -6.11 -11.46 15.84
CA LYS A 294 -6.26 -10.19 15.12
C LYS A 294 -7.61 -10.06 14.43
N THR A 295 -8.31 -11.16 14.27
CA THR A 295 -9.66 -11.15 13.68
C THR A 295 -10.67 -10.93 14.80
N ARG A 296 -11.34 -9.77 14.75
CA ARG A 296 -12.29 -9.40 15.80
C ARG A 296 -13.47 -8.59 15.29
N PRO A 297 -14.66 -8.77 15.88
CA PRO A 297 -15.76 -7.85 15.69
C PRO A 297 -15.52 -6.56 16.45
N VAL A 298 -15.88 -5.40 15.87
CA VAL A 298 -15.75 -4.07 16.48
C VAL A 298 -17.07 -3.32 16.33
N ASN A 299 -17.53 -2.67 17.37
CA ASN A 299 -18.74 -1.86 17.39
C ASN A 299 -18.42 -0.36 17.42
N LEU A 300 -18.56 0.30 16.27
CA LEU A 300 -18.35 1.74 16.16
C LEU A 300 -19.54 2.60 16.64
N SER A 301 -20.70 1.99 16.94
CA SER A 301 -21.90 2.74 17.37
C SER A 301 -21.59 3.60 18.57
N TRP A 302 -22.00 4.86 18.51
CA TRP A 302 -21.84 5.84 19.60
C TRP A 302 -20.37 6.04 20.06
N GLY A 303 -19.40 5.63 19.24
CA GLY A 303 -17.98 5.75 19.57
C GLY A 303 -17.52 4.83 20.70
N LYS A 304 -18.21 3.71 20.94
CA LYS A 304 -17.84 2.74 21.98
C LYS A 304 -16.44 2.18 21.72
N GLU A 305 -16.19 1.71 20.51
CA GLU A 305 -14.94 1.05 20.14
C GLU A 305 -14.24 1.75 18.98
N SER A 306 -13.01 1.31 18.72
CA SER A 306 -12.18 1.73 17.60
C SER A 306 -11.37 0.56 17.07
N PHE A 307 -10.92 0.67 15.82
CA PHE A 307 -9.98 -0.28 15.25
C PHE A 307 -8.87 0.46 14.50
N ASP A 308 -7.74 -0.22 14.34
CA ASP A 308 -6.59 0.28 13.60
C ASP A 308 -6.52 -0.40 12.24
N PHE A 309 -6.55 0.37 11.16
CA PHE A 309 -6.42 -0.13 9.80
C PHE A 309 -5.44 0.74 9.01
N LEU A 310 -4.47 0.14 8.34
CA LEU A 310 -3.43 0.81 7.54
C LEU A 310 -2.69 1.93 8.30
N GLY A 311 -2.47 1.75 9.60
CA GLY A 311 -1.82 2.75 10.44
C GLY A 311 -2.71 3.91 10.89
N TRP A 312 -3.99 3.86 10.59
CA TRP A 312 -5.00 4.79 11.08
C TRP A 312 -5.82 4.16 12.20
N THR A 313 -6.14 4.92 13.24
CA THR A 313 -7.22 4.58 14.17
C THR A 313 -8.52 5.15 13.64
N VAL A 314 -9.54 4.31 13.55
CA VAL A 314 -10.90 4.65 13.10
C VAL A 314 -11.86 4.56 14.28
N ARG A 315 -12.61 5.61 14.52
CA ARG A 315 -13.62 5.68 15.60
C ARG A 315 -14.72 6.65 15.22
N LYS A 316 -15.95 6.43 15.66
CA LYS A 316 -16.99 7.46 15.63
C LYS A 316 -16.80 8.44 16.77
N ARG A 317 -16.96 9.72 16.48
CA ARG A 317 -16.97 10.79 17.49
C ARG A 317 -18.18 11.70 17.29
N ARG A 318 -18.71 12.20 18.39
CA ARG A 318 -19.77 13.20 18.42
C ARG A 318 -19.25 14.50 17.81
N SER A 319 -20.08 15.16 17.00
CA SER A 319 -19.78 16.50 16.52
C SER A 319 -20.09 17.51 17.62
N ILE A 320 -19.06 18.27 18.07
CA ILE A 320 -19.22 19.20 19.17
C ILE A 320 -19.82 20.52 18.70
N GLN A 321 -19.36 21.03 17.54
CA GLN A 321 -19.68 22.39 17.11
C GLN A 321 -20.84 22.49 16.11
N ARG A 322 -21.03 21.49 15.23
CA ARG A 322 -21.97 21.58 14.09
C ARG A 322 -23.29 20.89 14.33
N CYS A 323 -23.28 19.68 14.84
CA CYS A 323 -24.46 18.84 15.06
C CYS A 323 -24.20 17.92 16.25
N PRO A 324 -24.43 18.39 17.52
CA PRO A 324 -24.04 17.66 18.73
C PRO A 324 -24.66 16.26 18.89
N HIS A 325 -25.80 15.99 18.24
CA HIS A 325 -26.48 14.68 18.25
C HIS A 325 -25.95 13.70 17.19
N LEU A 326 -25.10 14.18 16.24
CA LEU A 326 -24.56 13.33 15.19
C LEU A 326 -23.17 12.80 15.52
N HIS A 327 -22.94 11.53 15.18
CA HIS A 327 -21.66 10.86 15.31
C HIS A 327 -21.09 10.56 13.91
N PHE A 328 -19.89 11.03 13.66
CA PHE A 328 -19.17 10.83 12.40
C PHE A 328 -17.95 9.94 12.58
N VAL A 329 -17.66 9.13 11.55
CA VAL A 329 -16.40 8.39 11.49
C VAL A 329 -15.25 9.36 11.31
N GLN A 330 -14.37 9.40 12.29
CA GLN A 330 -13.11 10.12 12.28
C GLN A 330 -11.95 9.12 12.16
N ARG A 331 -10.84 9.58 11.61
CA ARG A 331 -9.62 8.80 11.47
C ARG A 331 -8.40 9.68 11.72
N TRP A 332 -7.45 9.16 12.46
CA TRP A 332 -6.18 9.83 12.79
C TRP A 332 -5.05 8.82 12.87
N PRO A 333 -3.76 9.25 12.87
CA PRO A 333 -2.62 8.35 13.03
C PRO A 333 -2.74 7.47 14.27
N SER A 334 -2.57 6.16 14.09
CA SER A 334 -2.63 5.21 15.20
C SER A 334 -1.45 5.38 16.18
N PRO A 335 -1.58 4.92 17.43
CA PRO A 335 -0.48 4.95 18.40
C PRO A 335 0.80 4.30 17.88
N ARG A 336 0.66 3.20 17.10
CA ARG A 336 1.79 2.53 16.45
C ARG A 336 2.45 3.40 15.38
N ALA A 337 1.66 4.12 14.59
CA ALA A 337 2.17 5.04 13.57
C ALA A 337 2.91 6.22 14.22
N MET A 338 2.35 6.78 15.30
CA MET A 338 2.99 7.84 16.10
C MET A 338 4.32 7.38 16.68
N LYS A 339 4.35 6.21 17.35
CA LYS A 339 5.59 5.67 17.94
C LYS A 339 6.66 5.44 16.87
N ARG A 340 6.29 4.93 15.69
CA ARG A 340 7.23 4.67 14.58
C ARG A 340 7.89 5.95 14.07
N ILE A 341 7.12 7.02 13.84
CA ILE A 341 7.70 8.29 13.39
C ILE A 341 8.55 8.94 14.47
N GLN A 342 8.13 8.88 15.74
CA GLN A 342 8.92 9.37 16.87
C GLN A 342 10.26 8.65 17.00
N CYS A 343 10.28 7.30 16.86
CA CYS A 343 11.53 6.53 16.82
C CYS A 343 12.43 7.00 15.68
N ARG A 344 11.88 7.21 14.47
CA ARG A 344 12.66 7.66 13.32
C ARG A 344 13.26 9.06 13.52
N ILE A 345 12.49 9.98 14.08
CA ILE A 345 12.96 11.33 14.46
C ILE A 345 14.07 11.21 15.53
N HIS A 346 13.86 10.34 16.52
CA HIS A 346 14.85 10.10 17.57
C HIS A 346 16.19 9.57 17.01
N GLU A 347 16.16 8.63 16.07
CA GLU A 347 17.36 8.12 15.40
C GLU A 347 18.13 9.23 14.66
N LEU A 348 17.41 10.10 13.93
CA LEU A 348 18.01 11.21 13.20
C LEU A 348 18.58 12.29 14.14
N THR A 349 17.93 12.51 15.30
CA THR A 349 18.34 13.52 16.29
C THR A 349 19.11 12.91 17.47
N ASN A 350 19.85 11.83 17.25
CA ASN A 350 20.65 11.19 18.30
C ASN A 350 21.87 12.06 18.68
N ALA A 351 22.30 11.99 19.93
CA ALA A 351 23.47 12.69 20.45
C ALA A 351 24.77 12.42 19.65
N ARG A 352 24.94 11.18 19.14
CA ARG A 352 26.07 10.79 18.32
C ARG A 352 26.21 11.60 17.02
N ARG A 353 25.15 12.30 16.62
CA ARG A 353 25.12 13.17 15.42
C ARG A 353 25.22 14.66 15.75
N ALA A 354 25.53 15.04 17.01
CA ALA A 354 25.60 16.42 17.45
C ALA A 354 26.68 17.27 16.73
N GLY A 355 27.66 16.65 16.09
CA GLY A 355 28.67 17.32 15.26
C GLY A 355 28.17 17.81 13.88
N GLN A 356 26.97 17.39 13.42
CA GLN A 356 26.44 17.83 12.13
C GLN A 356 25.92 19.26 12.19
N ASP A 357 25.81 19.90 11.01
CA ASP A 357 25.11 21.18 10.92
C ASP A 357 23.59 21.02 11.06
N ILE A 358 22.93 22.03 11.69
CA ILE A 358 21.48 22.01 11.91
C ILE A 358 20.70 22.04 10.59
N ALA A 359 21.16 22.80 9.60
CA ALA A 359 20.50 22.88 8.30
C ALA A 359 20.54 21.52 7.57
N GLU A 360 21.68 20.82 7.66
CA GLU A 360 21.78 19.46 7.10
C GLU A 360 20.87 18.45 7.83
N LEU A 361 20.76 18.56 9.15
CA LEU A 361 19.82 17.75 9.94
C LEU A 361 18.36 18.02 9.53
N ILE A 362 17.98 19.29 9.38
CA ILE A 362 16.63 19.68 8.91
C ILE A 362 16.36 19.13 7.51
N LYS A 363 17.34 19.22 6.62
CA LYS A 363 17.26 18.65 5.25
C LYS A 363 17.03 17.14 5.26
N GLN A 364 17.57 16.39 6.24
CA GLN A 364 17.31 14.97 6.42
C GLN A 364 15.95 14.67 7.08
N LEU A 365 15.47 15.54 7.98
CA LEU A 365 14.19 15.41 8.66
C LEU A 365 13.00 15.71 7.76
N ASN A 366 13.07 16.76 6.95
CA ASN A 366 11.97 17.25 6.13
C ASN A 366 11.34 16.17 5.20
N PRO A 367 12.10 15.33 4.48
CA PRO A 367 11.52 14.26 3.67
C PRO A 367 10.72 13.25 4.50
N VAL A 368 11.18 12.94 5.71
CA VAL A 368 10.50 12.02 6.63
C VAL A 368 9.19 12.62 7.14
N LEU A 369 9.22 13.88 7.57
CA LEU A 369 8.06 14.62 8.05
C LEU A 369 7.02 14.82 6.94
N ARG A 370 7.45 15.29 5.76
CA ARG A 370 6.59 15.47 4.57
C ARG A 370 5.97 14.16 4.11
N GLY A 371 6.74 13.08 4.05
CA GLY A 371 6.24 11.76 3.65
C GLY A 371 5.15 11.25 4.60
N TRP A 372 5.37 11.40 5.92
CA TRP A 372 4.41 11.00 6.94
C TRP A 372 3.17 11.90 6.94
N ALA A 373 3.35 13.22 6.86
CA ALA A 373 2.25 14.19 6.78
C ALA A 373 1.37 13.93 5.53
N ASN A 374 1.96 13.73 4.37
CA ASN A 374 1.24 13.43 3.12
C ASN A 374 0.37 12.18 3.22
N TYR A 375 0.79 11.19 4.00
CA TYR A 375 0.00 9.98 4.23
C TYR A 375 -1.21 10.25 5.14
N PHE A 376 -1.03 11.05 6.21
CA PHE A 376 -2.03 11.26 7.24
C PHE A 376 -2.82 12.59 7.14
N ARG A 377 -2.51 13.46 6.19
CA ARG A 377 -3.15 14.78 6.07
C ARG A 377 -4.64 14.77 5.76
N THR A 378 -5.16 13.66 5.19
CA THR A 378 -6.56 13.54 4.81
C THR A 378 -7.49 13.09 5.94
N GLY A 379 -6.97 12.95 7.15
CA GLY A 379 -7.72 12.56 8.36
C GLY A 379 -7.95 13.71 9.33
N ASN A 380 -8.59 13.40 10.45
CA ASN A 380 -8.73 14.29 11.60
C ASN A 380 -7.42 14.32 12.41
N SER A 381 -6.34 14.77 11.78
CA SER A 381 -4.98 14.58 12.26
C SER A 381 -4.39 15.79 13.00
N ASP A 382 -5.11 16.93 13.09
CA ASP A 382 -4.61 18.18 13.68
C ASP A 382 -3.91 17.98 15.02
N THR A 383 -4.61 17.37 15.98
CA THR A 383 -4.05 17.12 17.32
C THR A 383 -2.77 16.26 17.26
N LYS A 384 -2.74 15.26 16.36
CA LYS A 384 -1.58 14.39 16.22
C LYS A 384 -0.42 15.08 15.52
N PHE A 385 -0.71 15.96 14.59
CA PHE A 385 0.29 16.78 13.91
C PHE A 385 0.91 17.78 14.86
N ASN A 386 0.10 18.49 15.68
CA ASN A 386 0.61 19.37 16.70
C ASN A 386 1.50 18.62 17.72
N GLN A 387 1.06 17.46 18.21
CA GLN A 387 1.86 16.61 19.11
C GLN A 387 3.21 16.21 18.48
N LEU A 388 3.25 15.99 17.17
CA LEU A 388 4.47 15.62 16.49
C LEU A 388 5.37 16.84 16.22
N ASP A 389 4.80 18.00 15.85
CA ASP A 389 5.56 19.26 15.72
C ASP A 389 6.22 19.64 17.06
N ASP A 390 5.48 19.54 18.18
CA ASP A 390 6.03 19.76 19.53
C ASP A 390 7.13 18.75 19.89
N TYR A 391 6.96 17.50 19.47
CA TYR A 391 7.99 16.47 19.70
C TYR A 391 9.26 16.79 18.91
N VAL A 392 9.14 17.15 17.64
CA VAL A 392 10.27 17.54 16.78
C VAL A 392 11.00 18.73 17.38
N HIS A 393 10.26 19.77 17.76
CA HIS A 393 10.82 20.97 18.38
C HIS A 393 11.63 20.61 19.63
N ARG A 394 11.06 19.87 20.58
CA ARG A 394 11.77 19.44 21.79
C ARG A 394 13.01 18.60 21.51
N ARG A 395 12.99 17.77 20.44
CA ARG A 395 14.14 16.96 20.03
C ARG A 395 15.26 17.83 19.47
N LEU A 396 14.93 18.78 18.59
CA LEU A 396 15.90 19.70 17.99
C LEU A 396 16.51 20.66 19.01
N THR A 397 15.68 21.22 19.89
CA THR A 397 16.16 22.11 20.98
C THR A 397 17.13 21.37 21.90
N ARG A 398 16.81 20.10 22.29
CA ARG A 398 17.72 19.28 23.10
C ARG A 398 19.00 18.91 22.35
N TRP A 399 18.93 18.69 21.04
CA TRP A 399 20.08 18.41 20.20
C TRP A 399 21.01 19.62 20.08
N LEU A 400 20.45 20.83 19.86
CA LEU A 400 21.20 22.09 19.82
C LEU A 400 21.86 22.41 21.18
N TRP A 401 21.16 22.19 22.28
CA TRP A 401 21.72 22.37 23.62
C TRP A 401 22.93 21.47 23.85
N ARG A 402 22.89 20.22 23.46
CA ARG A 402 24.02 19.28 23.55
C ARG A 402 25.21 19.69 22.68
N ARG A 403 24.94 20.20 21.47
CA ARG A 403 25.98 20.70 20.57
C ARG A 403 26.73 21.89 21.17
N GLY A 404 26.06 22.75 21.89
CA GLY A 404 26.65 23.92 22.54
C GLY A 404 27.54 23.62 23.76
N GLY A 405 27.77 22.34 24.09
CA GLY A 405 28.63 21.94 25.21
C GLY A 405 28.15 22.43 26.58
N GLN A 406 26.91 22.89 26.69
CA GLN A 406 26.41 23.56 27.87
C GLN A 406 26.18 22.57 29.02
N ARG A 407 26.88 22.79 30.13
CA ARG A 407 26.69 22.09 31.41
C ARG A 407 25.49 22.64 32.22
N THR A 408 24.86 23.73 31.77
CA THR A 408 23.71 24.38 32.41
C THR A 408 22.40 23.66 32.15
N ARG A 409 21.41 23.89 33.03
CA ARG A 409 20.06 23.30 32.92
C ARG A 409 19.43 23.60 31.55
N PHE A 410 18.87 22.57 30.91
CA PHE A 410 18.17 22.69 29.65
C PHE A 410 17.01 23.68 29.71
N ARG A 411 17.04 24.76 28.90
CA ARG A 411 15.99 25.77 28.80
C ARG A 411 15.39 25.77 27.39
N PRO A 412 14.18 25.21 27.18
CA PRO A 412 13.52 25.20 25.88
C PRO A 412 13.25 26.58 25.29
N SER A 413 13.06 27.60 26.15
CA SER A 413 12.73 28.98 25.78
C SER A 413 13.78 29.68 24.94
N LYS A 414 15.04 29.23 24.99
CA LYS A 414 16.12 29.81 24.13
C LYS A 414 15.93 29.55 22.63
N TRP A 415 15.07 28.58 22.27
CA TRP A 415 14.84 28.18 20.89
C TRP A 415 13.34 28.13 20.63
N PRO A 416 12.67 29.28 20.42
CA PRO A 416 11.25 29.33 20.11
C PRO A 416 10.95 28.61 18.79
N HIS A 417 9.72 28.14 18.64
CA HIS A 417 9.27 27.42 17.43
C HIS A 417 9.57 28.19 16.15
N GLU A 418 9.34 29.49 16.15
CA GLU A 418 9.54 30.40 15.00
C GLU A 418 10.98 30.36 14.47
N ARG A 419 11.97 30.30 15.35
CA ARG A 419 13.38 30.26 14.97
C ARG A 419 13.76 28.98 14.20
N LEU A 420 13.24 27.82 14.60
CA LEU A 420 13.49 26.55 13.92
C LEU A 420 12.71 26.46 12.61
N PHE A 421 11.51 27.00 12.56
CA PHE A 421 10.73 27.07 11.32
C PHE A 421 11.29 28.07 10.34
N GLY A 422 11.92 29.16 10.81
CA GLY A 422 12.69 30.08 9.98
C GLY A 422 13.93 29.44 9.33
N MET A 423 14.37 28.26 9.80
CA MET A 423 15.41 27.43 9.19
C MET A 423 14.85 26.39 8.19
N ASP A 424 13.67 26.60 7.60
CA ASP A 424 12.99 25.72 6.65
C ASP A 424 12.54 24.35 7.23
N LEU A 425 12.34 24.25 8.55
CA LEU A 425 11.76 23.03 9.15
C LEU A 425 10.30 22.87 8.73
N TYR A 426 9.95 21.70 8.20
CA TYR A 426 8.60 21.40 7.76
C TYR A 426 7.61 21.34 8.92
N GLN A 427 6.50 22.10 8.83
CA GLN A 427 5.40 22.13 9.80
C GLN A 427 4.29 21.18 9.34
N LEU A 428 3.96 20.18 10.17
CA LEU A 428 2.92 19.23 9.84
C LEU A 428 1.51 19.85 9.98
N ARG A 429 1.29 20.65 11.02
CA ARG A 429 -0.03 21.26 11.35
C ARG A 429 -0.64 22.05 10.19
N THR A 430 0.18 22.64 9.32
CA THR A 430 -0.30 23.41 8.15
C THR A 430 -0.74 22.54 6.98
N SER A 431 -0.46 21.25 7.02
CA SER A 431 -0.65 20.34 5.89
C SER A 431 -1.95 19.53 5.91
N VAL A 432 -2.79 19.66 6.95
CA VAL A 432 -4.04 18.89 7.07
C VAL A 432 -5.04 19.30 5.99
N GLN A 433 -5.61 18.30 5.29
CA GLN A 433 -6.60 18.47 4.24
C GLN A 433 -7.80 17.58 4.52
N TYR A 434 -8.94 18.16 4.86
CA TYR A 434 -10.17 17.39 5.06
C TYR A 434 -10.75 16.89 3.73
N PRO A 435 -11.35 15.69 3.68
CA PRO A 435 -11.84 15.06 2.44
C PRO A 435 -12.85 15.89 1.62
N ALA A 436 -13.55 16.84 2.25
CA ALA A 436 -14.48 17.75 1.58
C ALA A 436 -13.81 19.00 0.99
N GLN A 437 -12.51 19.18 1.17
CA GLN A 437 -11.77 20.33 0.70
C GLN A 437 -10.91 19.92 -0.51
N ALA A 438 -11.46 20.08 -1.70
CA ALA A 438 -10.72 19.87 -2.95
C ALA A 438 -9.68 20.98 -3.24
N SER A 439 -9.67 22.07 -2.46
CA SER A 439 -8.74 23.21 -2.57
C SER A 439 -8.10 23.52 -1.22
N PRO A 440 -6.85 24.01 -1.18
CA PRO A 440 -6.16 24.44 0.04
C PRO A 440 -6.78 25.67 0.70
N VAL A 441 -7.80 26.27 0.10
CA VAL A 441 -8.52 27.43 0.63
C VAL A 441 -9.52 26.97 1.68
N ARG A 442 -9.37 27.41 2.93
CA ARG A 442 -10.41 27.29 3.95
C ARG A 442 -11.72 27.85 3.40
N PRO A 443 -12.86 27.14 3.45
CA PRO A 443 -14.12 27.73 3.05
C PRO A 443 -14.34 28.98 3.91
N SER A 444 -14.60 30.12 3.26
CA SER A 444 -14.96 31.34 3.96
C SER A 444 -16.20 31.05 4.82
N LEU A 445 -16.32 31.74 5.94
CA LEU A 445 -17.49 31.61 6.84
C LEU A 445 -18.84 31.80 6.09
N SER A 446 -18.84 32.56 4.98
CA SER A 446 -19.98 32.72 4.09
C SER A 446 -20.39 31.41 3.38
N ARG A 447 -19.44 30.61 2.87
CA ARG A 447 -19.76 29.29 2.26
C ARG A 447 -20.31 28.29 3.28
N VAL A 448 -19.87 28.36 4.53
CA VAL A 448 -20.42 27.54 5.61
C VAL A 448 -21.87 27.94 5.91
N ARG A 449 -22.20 29.23 5.79
CA ARG A 449 -23.61 29.74 5.91
C ARG A 449 -24.45 29.29 4.73
N GLU A 450 -23.96 29.34 3.49
CA GLU A 450 -24.72 28.89 2.28
C GLU A 450 -25.04 27.39 2.35
N ILE A 451 -24.09 26.54 2.80
CA ILE A 451 -24.40 25.13 3.00
C ILE A 451 -25.43 24.92 4.13
N ARG A 452 -25.48 25.81 5.13
CA ARG A 452 -26.49 25.79 6.19
C ARG A 452 -27.90 26.18 5.67
N THR A 453 -28.00 27.19 4.80
CA THR A 453 -29.25 27.64 4.24
C THR A 453 -29.83 26.68 3.21
N HIS A 454 -29.00 26.04 2.39
CA HIS A 454 -29.46 25.01 1.44
C HIS A 454 -29.85 23.69 2.14
N GLY A 455 -29.22 23.34 3.26
CA GLY A 455 -29.57 22.15 4.06
C GLY A 455 -30.90 22.31 4.85
N LEU A 456 -31.39 23.55 5.03
CA LEU A 456 -32.63 23.82 5.76
C LEU A 456 -33.87 23.98 4.83
N LYS A 457 -33.68 24.18 3.52
CA LYS A 457 -34.77 24.30 2.54
C LYS A 457 -35.04 23.02 1.72
N GLY A 458 -34.15 22.10 1.71
CA GLY A 458 -34.35 20.75 1.16
C GLY A 458 -34.23 19.75 2.29
N GLY A 459 -35.28 18.93 2.50
CA GLY A 459 -35.20 17.79 3.42
C GLY A 459 -33.90 17.07 3.19
N LEU A 460 -33.24 16.63 4.26
CA LEU A 460 -31.98 15.93 4.28
C LEU A 460 -31.89 14.96 3.09
N ALA A 461 -31.26 15.39 2.01
CA ALA A 461 -30.88 14.49 0.96
C ALA A 461 -29.87 13.51 1.59
N GLN A 462 -30.34 12.34 1.97
CA GLN A 462 -29.46 11.24 2.32
C GLN A 462 -28.55 11.05 1.12
N PRO A 463 -27.24 10.96 1.30
CA PRO A 463 -26.39 10.53 0.21
C PRO A 463 -26.91 9.18 -0.27
N ASP A 464 -27.21 9.10 -1.54
CA ASP A 464 -27.81 7.96 -2.22
C ASP A 464 -26.95 6.73 -1.99
N CYS A 465 -27.34 5.90 -1.04
CA CYS A 465 -26.65 4.67 -0.68
C CYS A 465 -27.08 3.51 -1.59
N GLY A 466 -27.88 3.78 -2.63
CA GLY A 466 -28.25 2.78 -3.65
C GLY A 466 -28.98 1.55 -3.11
N LEU A 467 -29.77 1.68 -2.03
CA LEU A 467 -30.61 0.59 -1.51
C LEU A 467 -32.07 0.90 -1.86
N PRO A 468 -32.80 -0.05 -2.43
CA PRO A 468 -34.22 0.15 -2.73
C PRO A 468 -34.99 0.39 -1.43
N GLN A 469 -35.80 1.46 -1.41
CA GLN A 469 -36.77 1.68 -0.36
C GLN A 469 -37.78 0.53 -0.40
N GLY A 470 -37.69 -0.36 0.57
CA GLY A 470 -38.75 -1.34 0.82
C GLY A 470 -40.03 -0.61 1.20
N ARG A 471 -41.06 -0.80 0.42
CA ARG A 471 -42.43 -0.48 0.79
C ARG A 471 -42.78 -1.23 2.08
N ARG A 472 -43.30 -0.47 3.03
CA ARG A 472 -43.98 -0.85 4.29
C ARG A 472 -43.47 -2.05 5.06
#